data_8dc611861ce8f7c72c3289d47110b7ac
#
_entry.id   8dc611861ce8f7c72c3289d47110b7ac
#
_cell.length_a   1.000
_cell.length_b   1.000
_cell.length_c   1.000
_cell.angle_alpha   90.00
_cell.angle_beta   90.00
_cell.angle_gamma   90.00
#
_symmetry.space_group_name_H-M   'P 1'
#
loop_
_entity.id
_entity.type
_entity.pdbx_description
1 polymer ?
#
loop_
_entity_poly.entity_id
_entity_poly.type
_entity_poly.pdbx_seq_one_letter_code
_entity_poly.pdbx_strand_id
1 'polypeptide(L)'
;MTKIFFFFCTLLGLLPLGAKDPIRIGLIGLDTSHVTAFTKIINDPTTKDHVPGAKVVAAFKGGSPDIESSISRVDGYTKTLREDFGVEICETIENLCTKVDAVMIESVDGRPHLEQARLVIAAGKPLFIDKPVAGSLRDTLEIFRLAKKAGVPVFSSSSLRYGKSTQAVRAGSIGKVSYALCSSPAKLEPHHPDLYWYGVHGCESLFTVMGTGCQSVVRRTTPEGLIEVEGTWANGRIGIFREGKGYSGIARNAKDDEIPVGAYEGYAPLVVEVVNFFMTKKPPVSAAETIELFAFMEAADESKRQGGKAVTIKEVLAKAGKHTR
;
A
#
# COMPACT_ATOMS: atom_id res chain seq x y z
N MET A 1 -17.39 -76.14 -15.90
CA MET A 1 -16.13 -75.54 -15.46
C MET A 1 -16.31 -74.04 -15.52
N THR A 2 -16.68 -73.43 -14.40
CA THR A 2 -16.96 -71.98 -14.33
C THR A 2 -15.72 -71.30 -13.73
N LYS A 3 -15.08 -70.43 -14.51
CA LYS A 3 -13.92 -69.64 -14.07
C LYS A 3 -14.39 -68.36 -13.39
N ILE A 4 -14.10 -68.22 -12.09
CA ILE A 4 -14.33 -67.02 -11.30
C ILE A 4 -13.11 -66.12 -11.49
N PHE A 5 -13.33 -64.90 -12.03
CA PHE A 5 -12.32 -63.84 -12.11
C PHE A 5 -12.41 -62.99 -10.83
N PHE A 6 -11.38 -63.00 -10.02
CA PHE A 6 -11.22 -62.04 -8.89
C PHE A 6 -10.69 -60.73 -9.44
N PHE A 7 -11.48 -59.68 -9.30
CA PHE A 7 -11.06 -58.28 -9.60
C PHE A 7 -10.42 -57.69 -8.32
N PHE A 8 -9.11 -57.53 -8.35
CA PHE A 8 -8.38 -56.88 -7.27
C PHE A 8 -8.52 -55.35 -7.46
N CYS A 9 -9.39 -54.69 -6.67
CA CYS A 9 -9.54 -53.23 -6.64
C CYS A 9 -8.43 -52.67 -5.74
N THR A 10 -7.34 -52.17 -6.33
CA THR A 10 -6.32 -51.39 -5.63
C THR A 10 -6.86 -50.04 -5.26
N LEU A 11 -7.21 -49.83 -3.99
CA LEU A 11 -7.52 -48.54 -3.42
C LEU A 11 -6.21 -47.70 -3.40
N LEU A 12 -6.01 -46.82 -4.41
CA LEU A 12 -5.01 -45.77 -4.31
C LEU A 12 -5.49 -44.77 -3.23
N GLY A 13 -4.87 -44.86 -2.06
CA GLY A 13 -5.06 -43.85 -1.01
C GLY A 13 -4.60 -42.47 -1.53
N LEU A 14 -5.53 -41.57 -1.70
CA LEU A 14 -5.25 -40.14 -1.85
C LEU A 14 -4.56 -39.67 -0.55
N LEU A 15 -3.24 -39.54 -0.58
CA LEU A 15 -2.52 -38.81 0.44
C LEU A 15 -3.07 -37.39 0.50
N PRO A 16 -3.44 -36.86 1.66
CA PRO A 16 -3.84 -35.49 1.76
C PRO A 16 -2.65 -34.63 1.28
N LEU A 17 -2.88 -33.75 0.31
CA LEU A 17 -1.93 -32.67 -0.01
C LEU A 17 -1.69 -31.93 1.30
N GLY A 18 -0.50 -32.09 1.87
CA GLY A 18 -0.12 -31.43 3.12
C GLY A 18 -0.36 -29.93 2.97
N ALA A 19 -1.15 -29.34 3.87
CA ALA A 19 -1.30 -27.90 3.95
C ALA A 19 0.10 -27.29 4.07
N LYS A 20 0.48 -26.42 3.14
CA LYS A 20 1.74 -25.66 3.25
C LYS A 20 1.73 -24.90 4.56
N ASP A 21 2.86 -24.91 5.27
CA ASP A 21 3.03 -24.08 6.45
C ASP A 21 2.72 -22.62 6.11
N PRO A 22 2.03 -21.88 7.00
CA PRO A 22 1.70 -20.50 6.77
C PRO A 22 2.97 -19.65 6.63
N ILE A 23 2.94 -18.65 5.73
CA ILE A 23 4.04 -17.70 5.55
C ILE A 23 4.22 -16.91 6.85
N ARG A 24 5.43 -16.91 7.39
CA ARG A 24 5.79 -16.16 8.59
C ARG A 24 6.05 -14.72 8.22
N ILE A 25 5.28 -13.80 8.79
CA ILE A 25 5.36 -12.35 8.53
C ILE A 25 6.01 -11.66 9.72
N GLY A 26 6.93 -10.73 9.42
CA GLY A 26 7.50 -9.77 10.35
C GLY A 26 6.91 -8.38 10.17
N LEU A 27 6.65 -7.66 11.26
CA LEU A 27 6.21 -6.26 11.25
C LEU A 27 7.36 -5.35 11.66
N ILE A 28 7.46 -4.17 11.03
CA ILE A 28 8.40 -3.11 11.39
C ILE A 28 7.61 -1.82 11.60
N GLY A 29 7.79 -1.18 12.79
CA GLY A 29 7.09 0.05 13.15
C GLY A 29 5.71 -0.19 13.74
N LEU A 30 5.62 -0.22 15.07
CA LEU A 30 4.42 -0.62 15.80
C LEU A 30 3.65 0.59 16.33
N ASP A 31 3.47 1.63 15.50
CA ASP A 31 2.93 2.93 15.89
C ASP A 31 1.67 3.35 15.12
N THR A 32 1.09 2.43 14.34
CA THR A 32 -0.21 2.61 13.67
C THR A 32 -1.23 1.56 14.10
N SER A 33 -2.52 1.88 13.99
CA SER A 33 -3.60 0.92 14.23
C SER A 33 -3.61 -0.26 13.22
N HIS A 34 -2.90 -0.13 12.11
CA HIS A 34 -2.80 -1.18 11.10
C HIS A 34 -2.12 -2.44 11.68
N VAL A 35 -1.08 -2.27 12.50
CA VAL A 35 -0.32 -3.42 13.06
C VAL A 35 -1.21 -4.39 13.84
N THR A 36 -2.11 -3.90 14.67
CA THR A 36 -3.06 -4.75 15.42
C THR A 36 -4.22 -5.22 14.56
N ALA A 37 -4.74 -4.36 13.68
CA ALA A 37 -5.84 -4.70 12.79
C ALA A 37 -5.44 -5.78 11.77
N PHE A 38 -4.28 -5.63 11.11
CA PHE A 38 -3.79 -6.61 10.14
C PHE A 38 -3.40 -7.92 10.83
N THR A 39 -2.72 -7.83 11.98
CA THR A 39 -2.39 -9.04 12.78
C THR A 39 -3.66 -9.81 13.16
N LYS A 40 -4.73 -9.13 13.58
CA LYS A 40 -5.99 -9.77 13.89
C LYS A 40 -6.60 -10.48 12.67
N ILE A 41 -6.64 -9.80 11.52
CA ILE A 41 -7.17 -10.38 10.27
C ILE A 41 -6.35 -11.63 9.84
N ILE A 42 -5.04 -11.61 10.05
CA ILE A 42 -4.14 -12.70 9.64
C ILE A 42 -4.11 -13.83 10.68
N ASN A 43 -4.04 -13.53 11.98
CA ASN A 43 -3.74 -14.51 13.03
C ASN A 43 -4.98 -15.09 13.72
N ASP A 44 -6.13 -14.39 13.67
CA ASP A 44 -7.33 -14.80 14.40
C ASP A 44 -8.35 -15.49 13.47
N PRO A 45 -8.43 -16.83 13.45
CA PRO A 45 -9.34 -17.56 12.57
C PRO A 45 -10.82 -17.38 12.94
N THR A 46 -11.13 -16.75 14.07
CA THR A 46 -12.51 -16.52 14.51
C THR A 46 -13.09 -15.21 13.98
N THR A 47 -12.24 -14.32 13.46
CA THR A 47 -12.74 -13.08 12.83
C THR A 47 -13.38 -13.39 11.47
N LYS A 48 -14.54 -12.73 11.19
CA LYS A 48 -15.23 -12.88 9.90
C LYS A 48 -14.37 -12.51 8.67
N ASP A 49 -13.38 -11.66 8.89
CA ASP A 49 -12.51 -11.12 7.85
C ASP A 49 -11.14 -11.86 7.82
N HIS A 50 -11.03 -13.04 8.45
CA HIS A 50 -9.79 -13.81 8.51
C HIS A 50 -9.24 -14.15 7.12
N VAL A 51 -7.94 -13.92 6.95
CA VAL A 51 -7.20 -14.23 5.73
C VAL A 51 -6.17 -15.34 6.04
N PRO A 52 -6.43 -16.59 5.61
CA PRO A 52 -5.54 -17.71 5.85
C PRO A 52 -4.28 -17.69 4.98
N GLY A 53 -3.31 -18.54 5.32
CA GLY A 53 -2.09 -18.76 4.52
C GLY A 53 -0.86 -18.01 5.01
N ALA A 54 -1.02 -17.15 6.01
CA ALA A 54 0.08 -16.41 6.64
C ALA A 54 -0.10 -16.32 8.15
N LYS A 55 0.97 -15.96 8.87
CA LYS A 55 0.95 -15.67 10.30
C LYS A 55 1.96 -14.60 10.64
N VAL A 56 1.55 -13.55 11.34
CA VAL A 56 2.45 -12.57 11.97
C VAL A 56 3.08 -13.23 13.19
N VAL A 57 4.40 -13.35 13.21
CA VAL A 57 5.14 -14.10 14.23
C VAL A 57 6.19 -13.28 14.96
N ALA A 58 6.72 -12.23 14.35
CA ALA A 58 7.77 -11.38 14.91
C ALA A 58 7.55 -9.92 14.55
N ALA A 59 8.08 -9.00 15.35
CA ALA A 59 7.98 -7.58 15.11
C ALA A 59 9.19 -6.80 15.63
N PHE A 60 9.51 -5.68 14.97
CA PHE A 60 10.46 -4.68 15.45
C PHE A 60 9.69 -3.41 15.81
N LYS A 61 9.90 -2.90 17.02
CA LYS A 61 9.08 -1.82 17.60
C LYS A 61 9.10 -0.54 16.76
N GLY A 62 10.27 -0.04 16.40
CA GLY A 62 10.42 1.25 15.70
C GLY A 62 9.86 2.43 16.50
N GLY A 63 9.27 3.37 15.79
CA GLY A 63 8.69 4.61 16.33
C GLY A 63 9.53 5.84 15.99
N SER A 64 8.86 7.01 15.89
CA SER A 64 9.48 8.31 15.62
C SER A 64 9.26 9.25 16.80
N PRO A 65 10.33 9.68 17.49
CA PRO A 65 10.22 10.43 18.74
C PRO A 65 9.71 11.86 18.59
N ASP A 66 9.70 12.39 17.36
CA ASP A 66 9.22 13.73 17.01
C ASP A 66 7.82 13.74 16.40
N ILE A 67 7.17 12.56 16.28
CA ILE A 67 5.79 12.42 15.79
C ILE A 67 4.87 12.01 16.94
N GLU A 68 3.99 12.91 17.37
CA GLU A 68 3.09 12.70 18.51
C GLU A 68 2.23 11.43 18.33
N SER A 69 1.70 11.21 17.15
CA SER A 69 0.90 10.02 16.87
C SER A 69 1.69 8.72 16.84
N SER A 70 3.02 8.76 16.75
CA SER A 70 3.92 7.63 16.94
C SER A 70 4.19 7.37 18.42
N ILE A 71 4.70 8.38 19.12
CA ILE A 71 5.10 8.27 20.53
C ILE A 71 3.95 7.79 21.41
N SER A 72 2.76 8.37 21.23
CA SER A 72 1.59 8.08 22.08
C SER A 72 1.02 6.67 21.88
N ARG A 73 1.41 5.93 20.82
CA ARG A 73 0.79 4.65 20.46
C ARG A 73 1.73 3.46 20.44
N VAL A 74 3.02 3.67 20.14
CA VAL A 74 3.98 2.59 19.87
C VAL A 74 4.08 1.58 21.03
N ASP A 75 4.08 2.02 22.28
CA ASP A 75 4.16 1.11 23.44
C ASP A 75 2.89 0.28 23.61
N GLY A 76 1.72 0.90 23.43
CA GLY A 76 0.42 0.23 23.54
C GLY A 76 0.27 -0.86 22.50
N TYR A 77 0.55 -0.57 21.24
CA TYR A 77 0.48 -1.57 20.16
C TYR A 77 1.54 -2.67 20.31
N THR A 78 2.75 -2.33 20.75
CA THR A 78 3.80 -3.32 21.05
C THR A 78 3.32 -4.29 22.14
N LYS A 79 2.70 -3.79 23.20
CA LYS A 79 2.12 -4.61 24.27
C LYS A 79 1.03 -5.54 23.73
N THR A 80 0.05 -5.00 22.99
CA THR A 80 -1.03 -5.78 22.38
C THR A 80 -0.49 -6.90 21.47
N LEU A 81 0.47 -6.60 20.58
CA LEU A 81 1.03 -7.63 19.70
C LEU A 81 1.70 -8.76 20.47
N ARG A 82 2.45 -8.43 21.52
CA ARG A 82 3.14 -9.42 22.35
C ARG A 82 2.17 -10.21 23.20
N GLU A 83 1.25 -9.58 23.92
CA GLU A 83 0.41 -10.22 24.93
C GLU A 83 -0.83 -10.89 24.34
N ASP A 84 -1.50 -10.26 23.37
CA ASP A 84 -2.76 -10.77 22.82
C ASP A 84 -2.54 -11.68 21.61
N PHE A 85 -1.47 -11.45 20.83
CA PHE A 85 -1.20 -12.21 19.61
C PHE A 85 0.04 -13.12 19.69
N GLY A 86 0.81 -13.05 20.78
CA GLY A 86 2.02 -13.88 20.96
C GLY A 86 3.14 -13.55 19.98
N VAL A 87 3.18 -12.33 19.45
CA VAL A 87 4.21 -11.87 18.48
C VAL A 87 5.52 -11.60 19.23
N GLU A 88 6.61 -12.20 18.76
CA GLU A 88 7.94 -11.97 19.33
C GLU A 88 8.44 -10.55 18.97
N ILE A 89 8.87 -9.77 19.97
CA ILE A 89 9.45 -8.45 19.74
C ILE A 89 10.97 -8.58 19.63
N CYS A 90 11.49 -8.27 18.44
CA CYS A 90 12.91 -8.32 18.10
C CYS A 90 13.60 -6.98 18.40
N GLU A 91 14.87 -7.04 18.81
CA GLU A 91 15.66 -5.85 19.08
C GLU A 91 16.20 -5.17 17.82
N THR A 92 16.38 -5.92 16.72
CA THR A 92 16.86 -5.39 15.44
C THR A 92 16.05 -5.95 14.26
N ILE A 93 16.06 -5.21 13.14
CA ILE A 93 15.42 -5.64 11.88
C ILE A 93 16.13 -6.86 11.31
N GLU A 94 17.45 -6.95 11.43
CA GLU A 94 18.23 -8.09 10.98
C GLU A 94 17.81 -9.36 11.74
N ASN A 95 17.67 -9.27 13.06
CA ASN A 95 17.19 -10.41 13.87
C ASN A 95 15.77 -10.83 13.45
N LEU A 96 14.85 -9.86 13.23
CA LEU A 96 13.51 -10.12 12.70
C LEU A 96 13.58 -10.88 11.36
N CYS A 97 14.42 -10.43 10.43
CA CYS A 97 14.55 -11.04 9.11
C CYS A 97 15.02 -12.50 9.15
N THR A 98 15.72 -12.95 10.20
CA THR A 98 16.11 -14.36 10.33
C THR A 98 14.94 -15.29 10.69
N LYS A 99 13.85 -14.74 11.25
CA LYS A 99 12.71 -15.48 11.80
C LYS A 99 11.52 -15.58 10.85
N VAL A 100 11.51 -14.79 9.77
CA VAL A 100 10.34 -14.60 8.92
C VAL A 100 10.61 -14.87 7.44
N ASP A 101 9.55 -15.07 6.68
CA ASP A 101 9.61 -15.33 5.23
C ASP A 101 9.31 -14.07 4.41
N ALA A 102 8.58 -13.11 5.01
CA ALA A 102 8.19 -11.84 4.39
C ALA A 102 8.06 -10.75 5.46
N VAL A 103 8.10 -9.48 5.04
CA VAL A 103 8.07 -8.33 5.97
C VAL A 103 7.04 -7.30 5.53
N MET A 104 6.35 -6.70 6.50
CA MET A 104 5.51 -5.52 6.35
C MET A 104 6.13 -4.36 7.13
N ILE A 105 6.41 -3.25 6.47
CA ILE A 105 6.77 -1.99 7.14
C ILE A 105 5.49 -1.21 7.35
N GLU A 106 5.19 -0.94 8.63
CA GLU A 106 3.94 -0.33 9.10
C GLU A 106 4.19 0.99 9.85
N SER A 107 5.43 1.47 9.93
CA SER A 107 5.74 2.75 10.58
C SER A 107 4.85 3.85 10.03
N VAL A 108 4.20 4.63 10.93
CA VAL A 108 3.33 5.74 10.49
C VAL A 108 4.11 6.85 9.79
N ASP A 109 5.37 7.00 10.16
CA ASP A 109 6.32 7.95 9.59
C ASP A 109 7.03 7.33 8.37
N GLY A 110 6.87 7.95 7.21
CA GLY A 110 7.54 7.50 5.99
C GLY A 110 9.05 7.77 5.92
N ARG A 111 9.59 8.62 6.81
CA ARG A 111 11.02 9.01 6.78
C ARG A 111 11.98 7.84 7.06
N PRO A 112 11.73 6.94 8.03
CA PRO A 112 12.59 5.79 8.28
C PRO A 112 12.44 4.64 7.25
N HIS A 113 11.41 4.67 6.39
CA HIS A 113 11.09 3.54 5.50
C HIS A 113 12.23 3.15 4.58
N LEU A 114 13.02 4.09 4.04
CA LEU A 114 14.15 3.76 3.19
C LEU A 114 15.20 2.92 3.94
N GLU A 115 15.58 3.30 5.14
CA GLU A 115 16.59 2.58 5.91
C GLU A 115 16.06 1.21 6.39
N GLN A 116 14.80 1.17 6.83
CA GLN A 116 14.12 -0.10 7.16
C GLN A 116 14.06 -1.04 5.94
N ALA A 117 13.67 -0.52 4.78
CA ALA A 117 13.61 -1.29 3.54
C ALA A 117 14.98 -1.78 3.07
N ARG A 118 16.06 -1.00 3.26
CA ARG A 118 17.43 -1.43 2.94
C ARG A 118 17.80 -2.74 3.63
N LEU A 119 17.52 -2.84 4.92
CA LEU A 119 17.83 -4.03 5.71
C LEU A 119 16.99 -5.25 5.27
N VAL A 120 15.71 -5.03 5.02
CA VAL A 120 14.79 -6.09 4.56
C VAL A 120 15.17 -6.58 3.15
N ILE A 121 15.48 -5.64 2.23
CA ILE A 121 15.91 -5.95 0.85
C ILE A 121 17.25 -6.69 0.87
N ALA A 122 18.20 -6.26 1.72
CA ALA A 122 19.50 -6.95 1.87
C ALA A 122 19.33 -8.37 2.39
N ALA A 123 18.33 -8.62 3.24
CA ALA A 123 17.97 -9.96 3.71
C ALA A 123 17.16 -10.79 2.69
N GLY A 124 16.87 -10.24 1.50
CA GLY A 124 16.18 -10.94 0.42
C GLY A 124 14.69 -11.22 0.69
N LYS A 125 14.05 -10.49 1.63
CA LYS A 125 12.67 -10.75 2.02
C LYS A 125 11.67 -9.98 1.16
N PRO A 126 10.63 -10.61 0.59
CA PRO A 126 9.48 -9.91 0.00
C PRO A 126 8.93 -8.88 0.96
N LEU A 127 8.62 -7.68 0.46
CA LEU A 127 8.34 -6.53 1.30
C LEU A 127 7.05 -5.80 0.88
N PHE A 128 6.11 -5.68 1.80
CA PHE A 128 5.02 -4.72 1.74
C PHE A 128 5.39 -3.48 2.56
N ILE A 129 5.13 -2.29 2.03
CA ILE A 129 5.30 -1.03 2.75
C ILE A 129 3.95 -0.35 2.82
N ASP A 130 3.44 -0.13 4.03
CA ASP A 130 2.21 0.65 4.21
C ASP A 130 2.44 2.10 3.77
N LYS A 131 1.35 2.81 3.56
CA LYS A 131 1.40 4.22 3.16
C LYS A 131 1.88 5.14 4.32
N PRO A 132 2.64 6.19 4.00
CA PRO A 132 3.27 6.47 2.71
C PRO A 132 4.45 5.54 2.45
N VAL A 133 4.73 5.22 1.19
CA VAL A 133 5.87 4.32 0.87
C VAL A 133 7.22 4.85 1.35
N ALA A 134 7.37 6.17 1.45
CA ALA A 134 8.55 6.85 2.01
C ALA A 134 8.21 8.29 2.39
N GLY A 135 9.12 8.98 3.07
CA GLY A 135 9.00 10.39 3.44
C GLY A 135 9.32 11.37 2.30
N SER A 136 9.78 10.88 1.14
CA SER A 136 10.10 11.71 -0.03
C SER A 136 10.00 10.92 -1.34
N LEU A 137 9.81 11.63 -2.47
CA LEU A 137 9.87 11.01 -3.80
C LEU A 137 11.26 10.42 -4.09
N ARG A 138 12.33 11.06 -3.62
CA ARG A 138 13.70 10.53 -3.75
C ARG A 138 13.84 9.17 -3.08
N ASP A 139 13.37 9.05 -1.85
CA ASP A 139 13.48 7.80 -1.09
C ASP A 139 12.56 6.72 -1.67
N THR A 140 11.38 7.11 -2.19
CA THR A 140 10.51 6.21 -2.97
C THR A 140 11.25 5.61 -4.16
N LEU A 141 11.92 6.45 -4.98
CA LEU A 141 12.72 5.98 -6.12
C LEU A 141 13.84 5.04 -5.67
N GLU A 142 14.53 5.38 -4.59
CA GLU A 142 15.66 4.59 -4.08
C GLU A 142 15.21 3.21 -3.56
N ILE A 143 14.08 3.12 -2.84
CA ILE A 143 13.50 1.83 -2.38
C ILE A 143 13.27 0.90 -3.58
N PHE A 144 12.57 1.37 -4.62
CA PHE A 144 12.28 0.54 -5.79
C PHE A 144 13.52 0.24 -6.63
N ARG A 145 14.51 1.15 -6.67
CA ARG A 145 15.81 0.89 -7.32
C ARG A 145 16.58 -0.23 -6.61
N LEU A 146 16.65 -0.18 -5.28
CA LEU A 146 17.32 -1.21 -4.48
C LEU A 146 16.60 -2.56 -4.61
N ALA A 147 15.28 -2.57 -4.51
CA ALA A 147 14.46 -3.76 -4.66
C ALA A 147 14.69 -4.43 -6.03
N LYS A 148 14.65 -3.63 -7.12
CA LYS A 148 14.94 -4.11 -8.48
C LYS A 148 16.35 -4.68 -8.61
N LYS A 149 17.36 -3.98 -8.06
CA LYS A 149 18.77 -4.43 -8.10
C LYS A 149 18.95 -5.78 -7.37
N ALA A 150 18.27 -5.96 -6.25
CA ALA A 150 18.35 -7.17 -5.44
C ALA A 150 17.43 -8.31 -5.92
N GLY A 151 16.52 -8.05 -6.87
CA GLY A 151 15.50 -9.01 -7.29
C GLY A 151 14.45 -9.29 -6.22
N VAL A 152 14.26 -8.38 -5.25
CA VAL A 152 13.30 -8.52 -4.15
C VAL A 152 11.99 -7.87 -4.57
N PRO A 153 10.85 -8.60 -4.53
CA PRO A 153 9.57 -8.01 -4.86
C PRO A 153 9.10 -7.08 -3.73
N VAL A 154 8.64 -5.89 -4.12
CA VAL A 154 8.14 -4.84 -3.21
C VAL A 154 6.88 -4.22 -3.78
N PHE A 155 5.88 -3.93 -2.94
CA PHE A 155 4.78 -3.04 -3.28
C PHE A 155 4.32 -2.22 -2.07
N SER A 156 3.60 -1.15 -2.35
CA SER A 156 2.93 -0.31 -1.37
C SER A 156 1.52 0.00 -1.86
N SER A 157 0.59 0.15 -0.94
CA SER A 157 -0.79 0.52 -1.28
C SER A 157 -1.55 1.02 -0.05
N SER A 158 -2.61 1.79 -0.30
CA SER A 158 -3.66 2.10 0.67
C SER A 158 -4.82 1.12 0.53
N SER A 159 -5.53 0.84 1.63
CA SER A 159 -6.79 0.07 1.61
C SER A 159 -7.87 0.66 0.71
N LEU A 160 -7.82 1.97 0.44
CA LEU A 160 -8.77 2.67 -0.43
C LEU A 160 -8.70 2.23 -1.90
N ARG A 161 -7.60 1.58 -2.31
CA ARG A 161 -7.48 0.96 -3.62
C ARG A 161 -8.51 -0.13 -3.84
N TYR A 162 -8.83 -0.89 -2.80
CA TYR A 162 -9.51 -2.18 -2.89
C TYR A 162 -11.02 -2.13 -2.62
N GLY A 163 -11.64 -0.95 -2.65
CA GLY A 163 -13.08 -0.83 -2.68
C GLY A 163 -13.67 -1.48 -3.94
N LYS A 164 -14.77 -2.23 -3.82
CA LYS A 164 -15.35 -3.05 -4.90
C LYS A 164 -15.65 -2.26 -6.17
N SER A 165 -16.30 -1.10 -6.04
CA SER A 165 -16.61 -0.25 -7.20
C SER A 165 -15.36 0.35 -7.83
N THR A 166 -14.36 0.73 -7.01
CA THR A 166 -13.06 1.22 -7.47
C THR A 166 -12.33 0.16 -8.29
N GLN A 167 -12.31 -1.09 -7.81
CA GLN A 167 -11.72 -2.21 -8.54
C GLN A 167 -12.52 -2.60 -9.80
N ALA A 168 -13.85 -2.50 -9.77
CA ALA A 168 -14.67 -2.73 -10.96
C ALA A 168 -14.34 -1.72 -12.07
N VAL A 169 -14.17 -0.43 -11.75
CA VAL A 169 -13.73 0.60 -12.70
C VAL A 169 -12.32 0.30 -13.22
N ARG A 170 -11.38 -0.06 -12.34
CA ARG A 170 -10.02 -0.48 -12.74
C ARG A 170 -10.05 -1.67 -13.71
N ALA A 171 -10.95 -2.61 -13.49
CA ALA A 171 -11.16 -3.77 -14.37
C ALA A 171 -11.91 -3.45 -15.67
N GLY A 172 -12.34 -2.20 -15.88
CA GLY A 172 -12.93 -1.74 -17.14
C GLY A 172 -14.45 -1.71 -17.18
N SER A 173 -15.16 -1.73 -16.04
CA SER A 173 -16.64 -1.74 -15.99
C SER A 173 -17.33 -0.60 -16.77
N ILE A 174 -16.66 0.55 -16.89
CA ILE A 174 -17.12 1.70 -17.72
C ILE A 174 -16.17 2.01 -18.88
N GLY A 175 -15.22 1.10 -19.18
CA GLY A 175 -14.18 1.34 -20.17
C GLY A 175 -13.15 2.38 -19.68
N LYS A 176 -12.60 3.16 -20.62
CA LYS A 176 -11.55 4.15 -20.29
C LYS A 176 -12.13 5.35 -19.57
N VAL A 177 -11.64 5.59 -18.35
CA VAL A 177 -12.02 6.77 -17.55
C VAL A 177 -11.47 8.03 -18.20
N SER A 178 -12.33 9.02 -18.43
CA SER A 178 -12.00 10.36 -18.96
C SER A 178 -11.87 11.41 -17.86
N TYR A 179 -12.63 11.26 -16.78
CA TYR A 179 -12.67 12.13 -15.63
C TYR A 179 -12.82 11.31 -14.34
N ALA A 180 -12.10 11.70 -13.30
CA ALA A 180 -12.33 11.18 -11.95
C ALA A 180 -12.11 12.28 -10.92
N LEU A 181 -12.90 12.24 -9.84
CA LEU A 181 -12.69 13.03 -8.64
C LEU A 181 -12.69 12.06 -7.46
N CYS A 182 -11.62 12.08 -6.65
CA CYS A 182 -11.53 11.29 -5.43
C CYS A 182 -11.23 12.18 -4.23
N SER A 183 -11.85 11.88 -3.11
CA SER A 183 -11.73 12.66 -1.87
C SER A 183 -11.29 11.79 -0.70
N SER A 184 -10.48 12.38 0.16
CA SER A 184 -10.16 11.87 1.50
C SER A 184 -9.85 13.04 2.43
N PRO A 185 -9.82 12.84 3.76
CA PRO A 185 -9.14 13.78 4.63
C PRO A 185 -7.69 14.00 4.18
N ALA A 186 -7.15 15.21 4.40
CA ALA A 186 -5.77 15.56 4.07
C ALA A 186 -5.08 16.26 5.24
N LYS A 187 -5.22 15.69 6.46
CA LYS A 187 -4.51 16.19 7.63
C LYS A 187 -3.02 16.28 7.32
N LEU A 188 -2.42 17.42 7.60
CA LEU A 188 -1.00 17.68 7.38
C LEU A 188 -0.18 17.23 8.59
N GLU A 189 1.04 16.79 8.31
CA GLU A 189 2.08 16.52 9.31
C GLU A 189 3.32 17.32 8.92
N PRO A 190 3.83 18.22 9.78
CA PRO A 190 4.92 19.14 9.42
C PRO A 190 6.21 18.48 8.95
N HIS A 191 6.44 17.23 9.32
CA HIS A 191 7.63 16.47 8.95
C HIS A 191 7.52 15.75 7.59
N HIS A 192 6.34 15.85 6.93
CA HIS A 192 6.06 15.19 5.65
C HIS A 192 5.63 16.17 4.57
N PRO A 193 5.78 15.83 3.29
CA PRO A 193 5.06 16.50 2.21
C PRO A 193 3.55 16.44 2.46
N ASP A 194 2.84 17.49 2.09
CA ASP A 194 1.46 17.73 2.52
C ASP A 194 0.52 16.52 2.33
N LEU A 195 0.53 15.91 1.13
CA LEU A 195 -0.41 14.83 0.82
C LEU A 195 0.09 13.44 1.26
N TYR A 196 1.37 13.28 1.58
CA TYR A 196 1.94 11.96 1.93
C TYR A 196 1.34 11.39 3.20
N TRP A 197 1.03 12.27 4.19
CA TRP A 197 0.55 11.83 5.50
C TRP A 197 -0.84 11.21 5.44
N TYR A 198 -1.81 11.90 4.84
CA TYR A 198 -3.20 11.44 4.83
C TYR A 198 -3.87 11.54 3.45
N GLY A 199 -3.57 12.56 2.66
CA GLY A 199 -4.12 12.75 1.31
C GLY A 199 -3.78 11.61 0.34
N VAL A 200 -2.73 10.85 0.64
CA VAL A 200 -2.33 9.65 -0.11
C VAL A 200 -3.47 8.65 -0.32
N HIS A 201 -4.42 8.55 0.63
CA HIS A 201 -5.59 7.67 0.49
C HIS A 201 -6.47 8.05 -0.70
N GLY A 202 -6.84 9.32 -0.84
CA GLY A 202 -7.63 9.80 -1.98
C GLY A 202 -6.84 9.77 -3.29
N CYS A 203 -5.54 10.07 -3.24
CA CYS A 203 -4.65 9.94 -4.40
C CYS A 203 -4.54 8.48 -4.86
N GLU A 204 -4.50 7.51 -3.94
CA GLU A 204 -4.50 6.09 -4.25
C GLU A 204 -5.78 5.67 -5.00
N SER A 205 -6.95 6.10 -4.50
CA SER A 205 -8.23 5.85 -5.20
C SER A 205 -8.23 6.46 -6.60
N LEU A 206 -7.72 7.69 -6.74
CA LEU A 206 -7.63 8.38 -8.02
C LEU A 206 -6.75 7.62 -9.01
N PHE A 207 -5.54 7.21 -8.60
CA PHE A 207 -4.62 6.45 -9.45
C PHE A 207 -5.14 5.05 -9.78
N THR A 208 -5.94 4.46 -8.88
CA THR A 208 -6.59 3.17 -9.14
C THR A 208 -7.49 3.23 -10.36
N VAL A 209 -8.28 4.30 -10.52
CA VAL A 209 -9.25 4.44 -11.62
C VAL A 209 -8.68 5.14 -12.86
N MET A 210 -7.75 6.08 -12.68
CA MET A 210 -7.12 6.80 -13.80
C MET A 210 -5.96 6.03 -14.43
N GLY A 211 -5.28 5.19 -13.64
CA GLY A 211 -4.02 4.54 -14.04
C GLY A 211 -2.86 5.54 -14.17
N THR A 212 -1.73 5.04 -14.66
CA THR A 212 -0.54 5.87 -14.97
C THR A 212 -0.73 6.76 -16.19
N GLY A 213 0.18 7.71 -16.39
CA GLY A 213 0.22 8.61 -17.55
C GLY A 213 -0.20 10.05 -17.22
N CYS A 214 -0.18 10.45 -15.94
CA CYS A 214 -0.30 11.84 -15.55
C CYS A 214 0.87 12.66 -16.11
N GLN A 215 0.56 13.80 -16.73
CA GLN A 215 1.56 14.64 -17.39
C GLN A 215 1.91 15.87 -16.56
N SER A 216 0.89 16.53 -16.00
CA SER A 216 1.06 17.75 -15.21
C SER A 216 0.04 17.84 -14.10
N VAL A 217 0.37 18.61 -13.08
CA VAL A 217 -0.39 18.77 -11.85
C VAL A 217 -0.49 20.24 -11.50
N VAL A 218 -1.68 20.67 -11.09
CA VAL A 218 -1.98 21.99 -10.55
C VAL A 218 -2.62 21.84 -9.19
N ARG A 219 -2.08 22.49 -8.16
CA ARG A 219 -2.70 22.55 -6.84
C ARG A 219 -3.36 23.91 -6.63
N ARG A 220 -4.57 23.88 -6.09
CA ARG A 220 -5.37 25.05 -5.74
C ARG A 220 -5.89 24.89 -4.30
N THR A 221 -6.36 25.99 -3.76
CA THR A 221 -7.18 26.00 -2.54
C THR A 221 -8.61 26.35 -2.97
N THR A 222 -9.59 25.54 -2.54
CA THR A 222 -11.00 25.84 -2.85
C THR A 222 -11.48 27.07 -2.08
N PRO A 223 -12.64 27.67 -2.43
CA PRO A 223 -13.21 28.77 -1.66
C PRO A 223 -13.43 28.45 -0.16
N GLU A 224 -13.65 27.18 0.17
CA GLU A 224 -13.80 26.67 1.53
C GLU A 224 -12.47 26.44 2.26
N GLY A 225 -11.33 26.72 1.62
CA GLY A 225 -10.00 26.55 2.18
C GLY A 225 -9.42 25.14 2.07
N LEU A 226 -10.05 24.24 1.31
CA LEU A 226 -9.62 22.85 1.16
C LEU A 226 -8.57 22.69 0.06
N ILE A 227 -7.73 21.66 0.19
CA ILE A 227 -6.75 21.29 -0.84
C ILE A 227 -7.47 20.67 -2.03
N GLU A 228 -7.20 21.16 -3.23
CA GLU A 228 -7.58 20.55 -4.49
C GLU A 228 -6.37 20.40 -5.40
N VAL A 229 -6.23 19.22 -6.00
CA VAL A 229 -5.13 18.91 -6.91
C VAL A 229 -5.69 18.31 -8.19
N GLU A 230 -5.51 19.01 -9.29
CA GLU A 230 -5.90 18.58 -10.63
C GLU A 230 -4.71 18.02 -11.38
N GLY A 231 -4.82 16.79 -11.84
CA GLY A 231 -3.87 16.18 -12.76
C GLY A 231 -4.42 16.09 -14.16
N THR A 232 -3.59 16.38 -15.15
CA THR A 232 -3.89 16.18 -16.57
C THR A 232 -3.15 14.95 -17.08
N TRP A 233 -3.90 13.95 -17.53
CA TRP A 233 -3.39 12.76 -18.19
C TRP A 233 -3.35 12.92 -19.71
N ALA A 234 -2.67 12.01 -20.38
CA ALA A 234 -2.66 11.94 -21.84
C ALA A 234 -4.08 11.95 -22.42
N ASN A 235 -4.23 12.58 -23.58
CA ASN A 235 -5.50 12.76 -24.30
C ASN A 235 -6.55 13.62 -23.55
N GLY A 236 -6.09 14.55 -22.69
CA GLY A 236 -6.95 15.50 -21.99
C GLY A 236 -7.81 14.89 -20.89
N ARG A 237 -7.51 13.69 -20.43
CA ARG A 237 -8.19 13.09 -19.25
C ARG A 237 -7.83 13.87 -18.00
N ILE A 238 -8.80 14.11 -17.14
CA ILE A 238 -8.64 14.91 -15.91
C ILE A 238 -8.91 14.03 -14.69
N GLY A 239 -7.99 14.08 -13.72
CA GLY A 239 -8.15 13.44 -12.43
C GLY A 239 -7.97 14.46 -11.30
N ILE A 240 -8.90 14.50 -10.35
CA ILE A 240 -8.89 15.46 -9.26
C ILE A 240 -8.83 14.73 -7.92
N PHE A 241 -7.85 15.07 -7.11
CA PHE A 241 -7.89 14.85 -5.67
C PHE A 241 -8.49 16.10 -5.00
N ARG A 242 -9.46 15.91 -4.11
CA ARG A 242 -10.00 17.00 -3.29
C ARG A 242 -10.07 16.58 -1.84
N GLU A 243 -9.53 17.42 -0.96
CA GLU A 243 -9.71 17.23 0.48
C GLU A 243 -11.19 17.18 0.86
N GLY A 244 -11.56 16.27 1.74
CA GLY A 244 -12.93 16.12 2.22
C GLY A 244 -12.97 15.49 3.61
N LYS A 245 -14.18 15.43 4.20
CA LYS A 245 -14.36 14.85 5.55
C LYS A 245 -14.35 13.33 5.58
N GLY A 246 -14.49 12.67 4.42
CA GLY A 246 -14.58 11.21 4.30
C GLY A 246 -13.95 10.72 2.99
N TYR A 247 -14.16 9.44 2.73
CA TYR A 247 -13.65 8.74 1.54
C TYR A 247 -14.76 8.60 0.51
N SER A 248 -14.60 9.20 -0.64
CA SER A 248 -15.60 9.18 -1.72
C SER A 248 -14.96 9.58 -3.06
N GLY A 249 -15.70 9.40 -4.13
CA GLY A 249 -15.31 9.85 -5.45
C GLY A 249 -16.27 9.41 -6.53
N ILE A 250 -16.00 9.84 -7.74
CA ILE A 250 -16.68 9.43 -8.96
C ILE A 250 -15.65 9.16 -10.05
N ALA A 251 -15.95 8.20 -10.93
CA ALA A 251 -15.23 7.99 -12.17
C ALA A 251 -16.22 8.03 -13.33
N ARG A 252 -15.84 8.73 -14.43
CA ARG A 252 -16.69 8.95 -15.60
C ARG A 252 -15.92 8.61 -16.87
N ASN A 253 -16.57 7.99 -17.83
CA ASN A 253 -16.01 7.76 -19.17
C ASN A 253 -16.39 8.90 -20.15
N ALA A 254 -15.94 8.80 -21.40
CA ALA A 254 -16.24 9.79 -22.44
C ALA A 254 -17.72 9.79 -22.94
N LYS A 255 -18.53 8.82 -22.48
CA LYS A 255 -19.98 8.75 -22.76
C LYS A 255 -20.84 9.22 -21.58
N ASP A 256 -20.21 9.81 -20.59
CA ASP A 256 -20.84 10.25 -19.33
C ASP A 256 -21.41 9.12 -18.44
N ASP A 257 -21.03 7.84 -18.69
CA ASP A 257 -21.29 6.78 -17.71
C ASP A 257 -20.47 7.06 -16.47
N GLU A 258 -21.13 7.21 -15.31
CA GLU A 258 -20.54 7.58 -14.04
C GLU A 258 -20.75 6.49 -12.98
N ILE A 259 -19.69 6.18 -12.24
CA ILE A 259 -19.74 5.23 -11.12
C ILE A 259 -19.10 5.86 -9.88
N PRO A 260 -19.73 5.74 -8.69
CA PRO A 260 -19.11 6.12 -7.42
C PRO A 260 -17.91 5.21 -7.12
N VAL A 261 -16.82 5.81 -6.66
CA VAL A 261 -15.55 5.13 -6.31
C VAL A 261 -14.99 5.66 -4.99
N GLY A 262 -13.89 5.11 -4.53
CA GLY A 262 -13.14 5.64 -3.38
C GLY A 262 -13.76 5.33 -2.02
N ALA A 263 -14.79 4.48 -1.93
CA ALA A 263 -15.35 4.06 -0.66
C ALA A 263 -14.35 3.19 0.13
N TYR A 264 -14.29 3.41 1.46
CA TYR A 264 -13.53 2.56 2.37
C TYR A 264 -14.35 1.33 2.76
N GLU A 265 -13.84 0.15 2.48
CA GLU A 265 -14.52 -1.14 2.76
C GLU A 265 -13.73 -2.00 3.78
N GLY A 266 -12.98 -1.37 4.66
CA GLY A 266 -12.17 -2.06 5.66
C GLY A 266 -10.76 -2.42 5.16
N TYR A 267 -10.04 -3.16 5.98
CA TYR A 267 -8.66 -3.55 5.70
C TYR A 267 -8.53 -4.92 5.03
N ALA A 268 -9.52 -5.79 5.22
CA ALA A 268 -9.42 -7.17 4.73
C ALA A 268 -9.10 -7.28 3.23
N PRO A 269 -9.68 -6.46 2.33
CA PRO A 269 -9.33 -6.53 0.91
C PRO A 269 -7.85 -6.25 0.62
N LEU A 270 -7.22 -5.30 1.35
CA LEU A 270 -5.78 -5.05 1.25
C LEU A 270 -4.98 -6.22 1.81
N VAL A 271 -5.36 -6.75 2.98
CA VAL A 271 -4.65 -7.88 3.63
C VAL A 271 -4.69 -9.14 2.74
N VAL A 272 -5.79 -9.39 2.03
CA VAL A 272 -5.86 -10.47 1.02
C VAL A 272 -4.78 -10.29 -0.04
N GLU A 273 -4.60 -9.10 -0.57
CA GLU A 273 -3.60 -8.83 -1.59
C GLU A 273 -2.16 -8.91 -1.04
N VAL A 274 -1.94 -8.50 0.21
CA VAL A 274 -0.63 -8.64 0.88
C VAL A 274 -0.27 -10.13 1.06
N VAL A 275 -1.20 -10.94 1.55
CA VAL A 275 -0.96 -12.38 1.73
C VAL A 275 -0.77 -13.07 0.37
N ASN A 276 -1.59 -12.77 -0.63
CA ASN A 276 -1.45 -13.26 -1.99
C ASN A 276 -0.09 -12.86 -2.60
N PHE A 277 0.34 -11.62 -2.38
CA PHE A 277 1.66 -11.16 -2.81
C PHE A 277 2.78 -11.97 -2.18
N PHE A 278 2.74 -12.20 -0.89
CA PHE A 278 3.76 -13.00 -0.20
C PHE A 278 3.79 -14.46 -0.68
N MET A 279 2.62 -15.06 -0.97
CA MET A 279 2.54 -16.41 -1.52
C MET A 279 3.08 -16.50 -2.96
N THR A 280 2.74 -15.52 -3.79
CA THR A 280 3.01 -15.56 -5.25
C THR A 280 4.26 -14.80 -5.66
N LYS A 281 4.74 -13.87 -4.81
CA LYS A 281 5.81 -12.90 -5.07
C LYS A 281 5.53 -11.98 -6.25
N LYS A 282 4.24 -11.81 -6.60
CA LYS A 282 3.78 -10.92 -7.67
C LYS A 282 3.10 -9.70 -7.05
N PRO A 283 3.73 -8.49 -7.14
CA PRO A 283 3.12 -7.26 -6.65
C PRO A 283 1.79 -6.95 -7.34
N PRO A 284 0.70 -6.66 -6.59
CA PRO A 284 -0.59 -6.29 -7.18
C PRO A 284 -0.58 -4.86 -7.73
N VAL A 285 0.34 -4.03 -7.25
CA VAL A 285 0.57 -2.66 -7.72
C VAL A 285 2.00 -2.56 -8.23
N SER A 286 2.17 -2.03 -9.44
CA SER A 286 3.51 -1.88 -10.03
C SER A 286 4.30 -0.75 -9.37
N ALA A 287 5.62 -0.91 -9.32
CA ALA A 287 6.52 0.17 -8.88
C ALA A 287 6.28 1.47 -9.68
N ALA A 288 6.03 1.38 -10.98
CA ALA A 288 5.78 2.53 -11.83
C ALA A 288 4.52 3.31 -11.39
N GLU A 289 3.44 2.61 -11.03
CA GLU A 289 2.21 3.24 -10.55
C GLU A 289 2.41 3.92 -9.20
N THR A 290 3.08 3.26 -8.25
CA THR A 290 3.39 3.86 -6.95
C THR A 290 4.31 5.08 -7.11
N ILE A 291 5.36 4.99 -7.92
CA ILE A 291 6.27 6.11 -8.17
C ILE A 291 5.53 7.29 -8.79
N GLU A 292 4.64 7.07 -9.77
CA GLU A 292 3.91 8.15 -10.41
C GLU A 292 2.88 8.79 -9.47
N LEU A 293 2.22 8.00 -8.62
CA LEU A 293 1.33 8.50 -7.56
C LEU A 293 2.10 9.43 -6.60
N PHE A 294 3.29 9.04 -6.15
CA PHE A 294 4.11 9.88 -5.27
C PHE A 294 4.68 11.10 -6.01
N ALA A 295 5.00 10.97 -7.30
CA ALA A 295 5.37 12.10 -8.14
C ALA A 295 4.22 13.10 -8.34
N PHE A 296 2.97 12.63 -8.42
CA PHE A 296 1.77 13.48 -8.45
C PHE A 296 1.65 14.31 -7.17
N MET A 297 1.82 13.70 -6.00
CA MET A 297 1.77 14.41 -4.72
C MET A 297 2.95 15.39 -4.57
N GLU A 298 4.16 15.02 -4.98
CA GLU A 298 5.32 15.93 -5.00
C GLU A 298 5.12 17.11 -5.96
N ALA A 299 4.53 16.85 -7.14
CA ALA A 299 4.20 17.90 -8.09
C ALA A 299 3.11 18.86 -7.55
N ALA A 300 2.17 18.35 -6.74
CA ALA A 300 1.19 19.18 -6.05
C ALA A 300 1.85 20.15 -5.06
N ASP A 301 2.84 19.69 -4.29
CA ASP A 301 3.59 20.54 -3.37
C ASP A 301 4.49 21.54 -4.11
N GLU A 302 5.11 21.14 -5.20
CA GLU A 302 5.87 22.07 -6.05
C GLU A 302 4.94 23.12 -6.70
N SER A 303 3.75 22.73 -7.16
CA SER A 303 2.73 23.66 -7.68
C SER A 303 2.31 24.69 -6.62
N LYS A 304 2.10 24.25 -5.35
CA LYS A 304 1.85 25.15 -4.21
C LYS A 304 2.99 26.17 -4.05
N ARG A 305 4.25 25.71 -4.04
CA ARG A 305 5.44 26.58 -3.94
C ARG A 305 5.54 27.60 -5.08
N GLN A 306 5.03 27.26 -6.25
CA GLN A 306 5.01 28.12 -7.44
C GLN A 306 3.72 28.93 -7.59
N GLY A 307 2.89 29.05 -6.54
CA GLY A 307 1.66 29.83 -6.55
C GLY A 307 0.55 29.25 -7.44
N GLY A 308 0.47 27.93 -7.57
CA GLY A 308 -0.56 27.21 -8.33
C GLY A 308 -0.23 27.03 -9.81
N LYS A 309 1.02 27.21 -10.23
CA LYS A 309 1.45 26.91 -11.60
C LYS A 309 1.45 25.40 -11.86
N ALA A 310 1.22 25.03 -13.11
CA ALA A 310 1.31 23.64 -13.55
C ALA A 310 2.75 23.14 -13.44
N VAL A 311 2.93 21.96 -12.83
CA VAL A 311 4.21 21.28 -12.67
C VAL A 311 4.12 19.90 -13.33
N THR A 312 5.12 19.53 -14.12
CA THR A 312 5.10 18.24 -14.81
C THR A 312 5.64 17.10 -13.93
N ILE A 313 5.06 15.91 -14.08
CA ILE A 313 5.58 14.69 -13.45
C ILE A 313 7.06 14.47 -13.82
N LYS A 314 7.42 14.75 -15.06
CA LYS A 314 8.80 14.62 -15.56
C LYS A 314 9.79 15.52 -14.79
N GLU A 315 9.39 16.74 -14.46
CA GLU A 315 10.25 17.68 -13.71
C GLU A 315 10.55 17.19 -12.31
N VAL A 316 9.52 16.75 -11.56
CA VAL A 316 9.72 16.29 -10.18
C VAL A 316 10.50 14.97 -10.14
N LEU A 317 10.26 14.04 -11.06
CA LEU A 317 11.04 12.81 -11.20
C LEU A 317 12.51 13.12 -11.54
N ALA A 318 12.78 14.04 -12.46
CA ALA A 318 14.14 14.43 -12.82
C ALA A 318 14.87 15.10 -11.65
N LYS A 319 14.17 15.93 -10.86
CA LYS A 319 14.72 16.58 -9.66
C LYS A 319 15.06 15.54 -8.59
N ALA A 320 14.12 14.63 -8.29
CA ALA A 320 14.34 13.56 -7.31
C ALA A 320 15.46 12.59 -7.73
N GLY A 321 15.55 12.22 -8.99
CA GLY A 321 16.54 11.28 -9.52
C GLY A 321 17.99 11.81 -9.59
N LYS A 322 18.23 13.12 -9.55
CA LYS A 322 19.58 13.70 -9.54
C LYS A 322 20.38 13.38 -8.28
N HIS A 323 19.74 13.02 -7.21
CA HIS A 323 20.34 12.74 -5.91
C HIS A 323 20.44 11.24 -5.56
N THR A 324 20.07 10.37 -6.50
CA THR A 324 20.11 8.89 -6.35
C THR A 324 21.30 8.21 -7.04
N ARG A 325 22.36 8.98 -7.35
CA ARG A 325 23.61 8.44 -7.94
C ARG A 325 24.70 8.27 -6.91
#